data_e7a7da0d733503a873f28b98d446b4d4
#
_entry.id   e7a7da0d733503a873f28b98d446b4d4
#
_cell.length_a   1.000
_cell.length_b   1.000
_cell.length_c   1.000
_cell.angle_alpha   90.00
_cell.angle_beta   90.00
_cell.angle_gamma   90.00
#
_symmetry.space_group_name_H-M   'P 1'
#
loop_
_entity.id
_entity.type
_entity.pdbx_description
1 polymer ?
#
loop_
_entity_poly.entity_id
_entity_poly.type
_entity_poly.pdbx_seq_one_letter_code
_entity_poly.pdbx_strand_id
1 'polypeptide(L)'
;MKKHIKLEWVYIAVLVISLILSIVTGVQIAGEVVNVRRNLSEQNMGMNAFVYGKYIDSYLTNRVELLNTMADCIAQLGSTDPDDLHTVLVGQNEFSRICLLNNEGKKICGANYEVDNLKDKPFYDTL
;
A
#
# COMPACT_ATOMS: atom_id res chain seq x y z
N MET A 1 31.50 43.76 -56.00
CA MET A 1 31.96 43.10 -54.79
C MET A 1 31.17 43.48 -53.53
N LYS A 2 30.80 44.72 -53.23
CA LYS A 2 30.07 45.10 -51.97
C LYS A 2 28.64 44.52 -51.80
N LYS A 3 27.96 44.12 -52.88
CA LYS A 3 26.59 43.55 -52.81
C LYS A 3 26.54 42.07 -52.36
N HIS A 4 27.55 41.28 -52.72
CA HIS A 4 27.64 39.87 -52.33
C HIS A 4 27.93 39.69 -50.84
N ILE A 5 28.79 40.52 -50.29
CA ILE A 5 29.14 40.48 -48.86
C ILE A 5 27.90 40.76 -47.96
N LYS A 6 27.00 41.66 -48.40
CA LYS A 6 25.77 41.97 -47.64
C LYS A 6 24.78 40.78 -47.63
N LEU A 7 24.71 40.01 -48.72
CA LEU A 7 23.83 38.87 -48.82
C LEU A 7 24.30 37.69 -47.95
N GLU A 8 25.59 37.43 -47.90
CA GLU A 8 26.19 36.41 -47.04
C GLU A 8 25.95 36.69 -45.56
N TRP A 9 26.07 37.93 -45.12
CA TRP A 9 25.76 38.34 -43.73
C TRP A 9 24.28 38.14 -43.36
N VAL A 10 23.35 38.33 -44.28
CA VAL A 10 21.93 38.06 -44.08
C VAL A 10 21.68 36.58 -43.90
N TYR A 11 22.30 35.72 -44.70
CA TYR A 11 22.16 34.27 -44.53
C TYR A 11 22.72 33.79 -43.18
N ILE A 12 23.88 34.29 -42.77
CA ILE A 12 24.48 33.96 -41.49
C ILE A 12 23.55 34.40 -40.33
N ALA A 13 23.00 35.59 -40.41
CA ALA A 13 22.08 36.10 -39.38
C ALA A 13 20.82 35.23 -39.29
N VAL A 14 20.22 34.84 -40.39
CA VAL A 14 19.03 33.95 -40.41
C VAL A 14 19.35 32.58 -39.80
N LEU A 15 20.52 32.02 -40.16
CA LEU A 15 20.97 30.74 -39.58
C LEU A 15 21.16 30.82 -38.07
N VAL A 16 21.77 31.87 -37.55
CA VAL A 16 21.99 32.07 -36.12
C VAL A 16 20.64 32.24 -35.37
N ILE A 17 19.72 33.03 -35.93
CA ILE A 17 18.39 33.21 -35.35
C ILE A 17 17.62 31.89 -35.34
N SER A 18 17.66 31.11 -36.42
CA SER A 18 17.01 29.80 -36.49
C SER A 18 17.58 28.83 -35.47
N LEU A 19 18.89 28.84 -35.25
CA LEU A 19 19.56 28.00 -34.26
C LEU A 19 19.12 28.38 -32.83
N ILE A 20 19.09 29.67 -32.52
CA ILE A 20 18.64 30.16 -31.19
C ILE A 20 17.19 29.78 -30.95
N LEU A 21 16.30 29.97 -31.93
CA LEU A 21 14.89 29.56 -31.82
C LEU A 21 14.75 28.07 -31.57
N SER A 22 15.51 27.24 -32.25
CA SER A 22 15.49 25.78 -32.07
C SER A 22 15.96 25.36 -30.69
N ILE A 23 16.96 26.03 -30.12
CA ILE A 23 17.43 25.76 -28.76
C ILE A 23 16.36 26.15 -27.74
N VAL A 24 15.78 27.34 -27.87
CA VAL A 24 14.74 27.83 -26.96
C VAL A 24 13.53 26.91 -26.97
N THR A 25 13.03 26.54 -28.13
CA THR A 25 11.89 25.61 -28.24
C THR A 25 12.24 24.23 -27.70
N GLY A 26 13.45 23.73 -27.94
CA GLY A 26 13.92 22.46 -27.38
C GLY A 26 13.95 22.45 -25.84
N VAL A 27 14.44 23.52 -25.22
CA VAL A 27 14.45 23.66 -23.75
C VAL A 27 13.05 23.77 -23.18
N GLN A 28 12.14 24.49 -23.81
CA GLN A 28 10.74 24.59 -23.37
C GLN A 28 10.05 23.23 -23.42
N ILE A 29 10.16 22.50 -24.53
CA ILE A 29 9.57 21.16 -24.69
C ILE A 29 10.15 20.19 -23.64
N ALA A 30 11.46 20.21 -23.42
CA ALA A 30 12.10 19.37 -22.41
C ALA A 30 11.55 19.67 -21.00
N GLY A 31 11.37 20.95 -20.66
CA GLY A 31 10.77 21.38 -19.39
C GLY A 31 9.33 20.87 -19.21
N GLU A 32 8.50 21.01 -20.24
CA GLU A 32 7.12 20.51 -20.21
C GLU A 32 7.06 19.00 -20.06
N VAL A 33 7.89 18.25 -20.79
CA VAL A 33 7.95 16.78 -20.68
C VAL A 33 8.35 16.33 -19.29
N VAL A 34 9.31 17.00 -18.65
CA VAL A 34 9.71 16.70 -17.27
C VAL A 34 8.56 16.96 -16.29
N ASN A 35 7.87 18.09 -16.42
CA ASN A 35 6.74 18.44 -15.57
C ASN A 35 5.57 17.46 -15.75
N VAL A 36 5.23 17.09 -16.97
CA VAL A 36 4.18 16.10 -17.25
C VAL A 36 4.53 14.73 -16.66
N ARG A 37 5.78 14.27 -16.80
CA ARG A 37 6.24 13.02 -16.20
C ARG A 37 6.16 13.04 -14.68
N ARG A 38 6.54 14.15 -14.05
CA ARG A 38 6.47 14.31 -12.61
C ARG A 38 5.03 14.25 -12.11
N ASN A 39 4.12 15.00 -12.73
CA ASN A 39 2.71 15.01 -12.39
C ASN A 39 2.06 13.63 -12.56
N LEU A 40 2.36 12.93 -13.66
CA LEU A 40 1.89 11.56 -13.89
C LEU A 40 2.42 10.59 -12.84
N SER A 41 3.68 10.71 -12.45
CA SER A 41 4.29 9.88 -11.41
C SER A 41 3.64 10.11 -10.04
N GLU A 42 3.41 11.38 -9.67
CA GLU A 42 2.76 11.74 -8.42
C GLU A 42 1.29 11.25 -8.37
N GLN A 43 0.54 11.39 -9.47
CA GLN A 43 -0.82 10.87 -9.59
C GLN A 43 -0.86 9.34 -9.50
N ASN A 44 0.04 8.64 -10.18
CA ASN A 44 0.12 7.19 -10.13
C ASN A 44 0.49 6.68 -8.72
N MET A 45 1.43 7.35 -8.04
CA MET A 45 1.76 7.01 -6.65
C MET A 45 0.58 7.24 -5.71
N GLY A 46 -0.14 8.35 -5.85
CA GLY A 46 -1.33 8.64 -5.06
C GLY A 46 -2.44 7.60 -5.30
N MET A 47 -2.69 7.24 -6.55
CA MET A 47 -3.69 6.24 -6.92
C MET A 47 -3.30 4.84 -6.37
N ASN A 48 -2.05 4.45 -6.51
CA ASN A 48 -1.56 3.17 -5.98
C ASN A 48 -1.68 3.13 -4.45
N ALA A 49 -1.26 4.19 -3.76
CA ALA A 49 -1.39 4.28 -2.30
C ALA A 49 -2.86 4.16 -1.86
N PHE A 50 -3.79 4.82 -2.56
CA PHE A 50 -5.23 4.71 -2.29
C PHE A 50 -5.77 3.29 -2.51
N VAL A 51 -5.39 2.65 -3.62
CA VAL A 51 -5.83 1.28 -3.94
C VAL A 51 -5.28 0.29 -2.91
N TYR A 52 -3.99 0.39 -2.56
CA TYR A 52 -3.40 -0.46 -1.52
C TYR A 52 -4.01 -0.19 -0.15
N GLY A 53 -4.29 1.07 0.20
CA GLY A 53 -4.98 1.43 1.43
C GLY A 53 -6.35 0.75 1.53
N LYS A 54 -7.17 0.84 0.47
CA LYS A 54 -8.46 0.15 0.40
C LYS A 54 -8.35 -1.38 0.47
N TYR A 55 -7.34 -1.94 -0.19
CA TYR A 55 -7.10 -3.38 -0.13
C TYR A 55 -6.77 -3.84 1.29
N ILE A 56 -5.89 -3.13 1.98
CA ILE A 56 -5.51 -3.42 3.37
C ILE A 56 -6.73 -3.27 4.29
N ASP A 57 -7.50 -2.21 4.14
CA ASP A 57 -8.72 -1.97 4.92
C ASP A 57 -9.73 -3.10 4.74
N SER A 58 -10.03 -3.46 3.48
CA SER A 58 -10.92 -4.59 3.17
C SER A 58 -10.39 -5.91 3.73
N TYR A 59 -9.08 -6.14 3.63
CA TYR A 59 -8.45 -7.36 4.17
C TYR A 59 -8.59 -7.44 5.69
N LEU A 60 -8.33 -6.33 6.39
CA LEU A 60 -8.47 -6.27 7.85
C LEU A 60 -9.93 -6.43 8.29
N THR A 61 -10.87 -5.76 7.60
CA THR A 61 -12.30 -5.89 7.88
C THR A 61 -12.77 -7.34 7.75
N ASN A 62 -12.40 -8.00 6.67
CA ASN A 62 -12.75 -9.42 6.47
C ASN A 62 -12.17 -10.32 7.58
N ARG A 63 -10.96 -10.00 8.06
CA ARG A 63 -10.34 -10.76 9.17
C ARG A 63 -11.07 -10.57 10.49
N VAL A 64 -11.49 -9.33 10.77
CA VAL A 64 -12.30 -9.02 11.96
C VAL A 64 -13.66 -9.69 11.90
N GLU A 65 -14.34 -9.65 10.76
CA GLU A 65 -15.63 -10.35 10.57
C GLU A 65 -15.49 -11.87 10.76
N LEU A 66 -14.40 -12.46 10.25
CA LEU A 66 -14.14 -13.88 10.46
C LEU A 66 -13.92 -14.21 11.94
N LEU A 67 -13.14 -13.39 12.66
CA LEU A 67 -12.94 -13.58 14.10
C LEU A 67 -14.25 -13.44 14.89
N ASN A 68 -15.11 -12.48 14.54
CA ASN A 68 -16.41 -12.33 15.15
C ASN A 68 -17.31 -13.55 14.90
N THR A 69 -17.33 -14.05 13.66
CA THR A 69 -18.07 -15.27 13.32
C THR A 69 -17.59 -16.48 14.12
N MET A 70 -16.27 -16.61 14.29
CA MET A 70 -15.69 -17.69 15.10
C MET A 70 -16.08 -17.54 16.57
N ALA A 71 -16.05 -16.33 17.11
CA ALA A 71 -16.47 -16.05 18.49
C ALA A 71 -17.96 -16.39 18.69
N ASP A 72 -18.82 -16.05 17.73
CA ASP A 72 -20.24 -16.40 17.77
C ASP A 72 -20.45 -17.92 17.69
N CYS A 73 -19.71 -18.62 16.85
CA CYS A 73 -19.74 -20.08 16.80
C CYS A 73 -19.34 -20.72 18.12
N ILE A 74 -18.28 -20.24 18.76
CA ILE A 74 -17.81 -20.69 20.07
C ILE A 74 -18.88 -20.44 21.13
N ALA A 75 -19.50 -19.26 21.13
CA ALA A 75 -20.55 -18.90 22.06
C ALA A 75 -21.79 -19.79 21.89
N GLN A 76 -22.15 -20.16 20.66
CA GLN A 76 -23.28 -21.03 20.35
C GLN A 76 -23.03 -22.49 20.71
N LEU A 77 -21.79 -22.97 20.60
CA LEU A 77 -21.40 -24.32 21.01
C LEU A 77 -21.69 -24.58 22.48
N GLY A 78 -21.59 -23.56 23.35
CA GLY A 78 -21.80 -23.67 24.77
C GLY A 78 -20.86 -24.64 25.49
N SER A 79 -19.88 -25.21 24.73
CA SER A 79 -18.87 -26.11 25.27
C SER A 79 -17.66 -25.34 25.74
N THR A 80 -17.15 -25.73 26.91
CA THR A 80 -15.87 -25.23 27.45
C THR A 80 -14.76 -26.26 27.27
N ASP A 81 -15.05 -27.36 26.54
CA ASP A 81 -14.06 -28.40 26.26
C ASP A 81 -12.99 -27.85 25.27
N PRO A 82 -11.70 -27.90 25.63
CA PRO A 82 -10.62 -27.43 24.78
C PRO A 82 -10.56 -28.14 23.42
N ASP A 83 -10.96 -29.40 23.31
CA ASP A 83 -10.93 -30.17 22.08
C ASP A 83 -12.02 -29.72 21.09
N ASP A 84 -13.23 -29.43 21.58
CA ASP A 84 -14.31 -28.86 20.77
C ASP A 84 -13.94 -27.47 20.25
N LEU A 85 -13.41 -26.63 21.13
CA LEU A 85 -12.97 -25.27 20.81
C LEU A 85 -11.79 -25.29 19.81
N HIS A 86 -10.86 -26.21 19.99
CA HIS A 86 -9.74 -26.39 19.07
C HIS A 86 -10.21 -26.74 17.66
N THR A 87 -11.22 -27.60 17.52
CA THR A 87 -11.79 -27.98 16.23
C THR A 87 -12.34 -26.78 15.48
N VAL A 88 -13.04 -25.86 16.16
CA VAL A 88 -13.54 -24.62 15.55
C VAL A 88 -12.40 -23.72 15.10
N LEU A 89 -11.34 -23.59 15.91
CA LEU A 89 -10.20 -22.72 15.60
C LEU A 89 -9.35 -23.26 14.44
N VAL A 90 -9.12 -24.57 14.39
CA VAL A 90 -8.28 -25.22 13.34
C VAL A 90 -9.02 -25.36 12.02
N GLY A 91 -10.34 -25.44 12.01
CA GLY A 91 -11.15 -25.49 10.80
C GLY A 91 -11.00 -24.26 9.90
N GLN A 92 -10.42 -23.18 10.43
CA GLN A 92 -10.19 -21.92 9.70
C GLN A 92 -8.70 -21.78 9.35
N ASN A 93 -8.30 -22.30 8.19
CA ASN A 93 -6.91 -22.26 7.68
C ASN A 93 -6.39 -20.85 7.33
N GLU A 94 -7.20 -19.80 7.57
CA GLU A 94 -6.85 -18.44 7.18
C GLU A 94 -5.92 -17.72 8.14
N PHE A 95 -5.78 -18.23 9.36
CA PHE A 95 -4.87 -17.69 10.37
C PHE A 95 -3.68 -18.62 10.56
N SER A 96 -2.48 -18.08 10.46
CA SER A 96 -1.26 -18.87 10.75
C SER A 96 -1.12 -19.19 12.25
N ARG A 97 -1.70 -18.34 13.09
CA ARG A 97 -1.72 -18.50 14.55
C ARG A 97 -3.02 -17.94 15.11
N ILE A 98 -3.70 -18.71 15.93
CA ILE A 98 -4.92 -18.31 16.59
C ILE A 98 -4.99 -18.96 17.98
N CYS A 99 -5.46 -18.22 18.98
CA CYS A 99 -5.70 -18.77 20.29
C CYS A 99 -6.92 -18.14 20.94
N LEU A 100 -7.57 -18.89 21.82
CA LEU A 100 -8.63 -18.44 22.70
C LEU A 100 -8.07 -18.25 24.10
N LEU A 101 -8.36 -17.09 24.69
CA LEU A 101 -7.91 -16.72 26.02
C LEU A 101 -9.12 -16.62 26.95
N ASN A 102 -8.90 -16.89 28.24
CA ASN A 102 -9.87 -16.54 29.29
C ASN A 102 -9.75 -15.05 29.68
N ASN A 103 -10.62 -14.60 30.56
CA ASN A 103 -10.63 -13.22 31.05
C ASN A 103 -9.36 -12.82 31.84
N GLU A 104 -8.51 -13.76 32.19
CA GLU A 104 -7.23 -13.55 32.85
C GLU A 104 -6.06 -13.52 31.86
N GLY A 105 -6.32 -13.63 30.54
CA GLY A 105 -5.31 -13.67 29.50
C GLY A 105 -4.57 -15.00 29.38
N LYS A 106 -5.06 -16.05 30.05
CA LYS A 106 -4.48 -17.39 29.99
C LYS A 106 -5.08 -18.14 28.80
N LYS A 107 -4.24 -18.84 28.06
CA LYS A 107 -4.62 -19.65 26.91
C LYS A 107 -5.53 -20.82 27.35
N ILE A 108 -6.69 -20.93 26.70
CA ILE A 108 -7.61 -22.07 26.83
C ILE A 108 -7.24 -23.12 25.76
N CYS A 109 -7.19 -22.68 24.50
CA CYS A 109 -6.82 -23.52 23.37
C CYS A 109 -6.25 -22.67 22.24
N GLY A 110 -5.66 -23.28 21.23
CA GLY A 110 -5.17 -22.56 20.05
C GLY A 110 -4.30 -23.42 19.15
N ALA A 111 -4.18 -22.97 17.90
CA ALA A 111 -3.37 -23.60 16.88
C ALA A 111 -2.08 -22.79 16.65
N ASN A 112 -0.95 -23.47 16.60
CA ASN A 112 0.38 -22.90 16.29
C ASN A 112 0.79 -21.72 17.18
N TYR A 113 0.35 -21.67 18.41
CA TYR A 113 0.61 -20.61 19.37
C TYR A 113 1.22 -21.17 20.66
N GLU A 114 2.48 -20.84 20.92
CA GLU A 114 3.26 -21.41 22.04
C GLU A 114 3.16 -20.61 23.35
N VAL A 115 2.56 -19.40 23.31
CA VAL A 115 2.48 -18.54 24.49
C VAL A 115 1.29 -18.94 25.36
N ASP A 116 1.55 -19.29 26.62
CA ASP A 116 0.52 -19.74 27.56
C ASP A 116 -0.23 -18.59 28.26
N ASN A 117 0.39 -17.41 28.36
CA ASN A 117 -0.20 -16.24 29.00
C ASN A 117 0.19 -14.95 28.27
N LEU A 118 -0.79 -14.13 27.93
CA LEU A 118 -0.60 -12.85 27.26
C LEU A 118 -0.70 -11.64 28.20
N LYS A 119 -1.10 -11.84 29.45
CA LYS A 119 -1.32 -10.76 30.42
C LYS A 119 -0.08 -9.88 30.63
N ASP A 120 1.12 -10.46 30.52
CA ASP A 120 2.38 -9.75 30.71
C ASP A 120 2.89 -9.06 29.42
N LYS A 121 2.10 -9.05 28.35
CA LYS A 121 2.47 -8.42 27.10
C LYS A 121 1.98 -6.98 27.03
N PRO A 122 2.82 -6.04 26.51
CA PRO A 122 2.49 -4.60 26.52
C PRO A 122 1.21 -4.22 25.77
N PHE A 123 0.75 -5.07 24.86
CA PHE A 123 -0.45 -4.83 24.05
C PHE A 123 -1.74 -5.35 24.72
N TYR A 124 -1.65 -6.16 25.79
CA TYR A 124 -2.82 -6.76 26.42
C TYR A 124 -3.71 -5.70 27.09
N ASP A 125 -3.10 -4.70 27.71
CA ASP A 125 -3.83 -3.61 28.39
C ASP A 125 -4.54 -2.65 27.41
N THR A 126 -4.33 -2.82 26.10
CA THR A 126 -4.94 -1.99 25.04
C THR A 126 -6.06 -2.72 24.29
N LEU A 127 -6.34 -3.97 24.63
CA LEU A 127 -7.45 -4.78 24.10
C LEU A 127 -8.70 -4.62 24.94
#